data_2f48286f310e4ab8c0107667236a54f7
#
_entry.id   2f48286f310e4ab8c0107667236a54f7
#
_cell.length_a   1.000
_cell.length_b   1.000
_cell.length_c   1.000
_cell.angle_alpha   90.00
_cell.angle_beta   90.00
_cell.angle_gamma   90.00
#
_symmetry.space_group_name_H-M   'P 1'
#
loop_
_entity.id
_entity.type
_entity.pdbx_description
1 polymer ?
#
loop_
_entity_poly.entity_id
_entity_poly.type
_entity_poly.pdbx_seq_one_letter_code
_entity_poly.pdbx_strand_id
1 'polypeptide(L)'
;MDTTSVWRATAPPSGFEPLHGDIATDILVFGGGITGVTLALLLAREGRRVVLLEASTIGSGSTGNSTGNLYETLSQGLHGIIRAWDEEVMHQVVAQRRDAIDFIEGEAREADCAFRRCALRLYATSEQHRAEINHERIALAKAGAKVRTEAAAPAALPNPVGDVLVLFDQAQFHPQAYVGHLARRAAQAGAGLHEHSRVVELDPKTKRAATASGVVKAQEVVLATHTPAGFHMVQAEMPVHREYGLARDLGARDPGPGIFWCRGGQHFSVRTLDAGARRFLICVGQEQKTGIHNAKASLMALEMAIERQFGPREPAYRWSAQNYRAADRLPYIGRDVSNCFVATGFSTDGLVWGTVSARIIAEQLLGRSPEFGRLCRPTRWPLKGGRTMMEEVGTLAKVLVKDYLTHRQEQNLASLAPGDSAIIEADGESCAAWRAPDGELFAVSPVCTHLGCKVHWNSVETSWDCPCHGSRFRPDGSVIEGPAIAALKRKHLNIG
;
A
#
# COMPACT_ATOMS: atom_id res chain seq x y z
N MET A 1 -17.54 -7.88 7.14
CA MET A 1 -16.59 -7.81 8.29
C MET A 1 -16.07 -6.38 8.37
N ASP A 2 -15.92 -5.81 9.59
CA ASP A 2 -15.20 -4.52 9.72
C ASP A 2 -13.71 -4.73 9.45
N THR A 3 -13.16 -3.96 8.52
CA THR A 3 -11.76 -4.01 8.10
C THR A 3 -11.01 -2.72 8.44
N THR A 4 -11.49 -1.99 9.45
CA THR A 4 -10.79 -0.82 9.99
C THR A 4 -9.51 -1.27 10.72
N SER A 5 -8.35 -0.74 10.30
CA SER A 5 -7.08 -1.06 10.96
C SER A 5 -7.00 -0.47 12.37
N VAL A 6 -6.15 -1.07 13.22
CA VAL A 6 -5.87 -0.52 14.55
C VAL A 6 -5.39 0.93 14.48
N TRP A 7 -4.64 1.30 13.44
CA TRP A 7 -4.13 2.65 13.23
C TRP A 7 -5.24 3.68 13.03
N ARG A 8 -6.24 3.33 12.21
CA ARG A 8 -7.38 4.21 11.94
C ARG A 8 -8.35 4.28 13.10
N ALA A 9 -8.48 3.18 13.85
CA ALA A 9 -9.37 3.10 15.00
C ALA A 9 -8.83 3.84 16.23
N THR A 10 -7.52 4.02 16.35
CA THR A 10 -6.87 4.60 17.55
C THR A 10 -6.29 6.00 17.34
N ALA A 11 -6.24 6.49 16.09
CA ALA A 11 -5.82 7.85 15.80
C ALA A 11 -7.00 8.84 15.85
N PRO A 12 -6.77 10.10 16.23
CA PRO A 12 -7.78 11.14 16.08
C PRO A 12 -8.06 11.43 14.59
N PRO A 13 -9.29 11.84 14.23
CA PRO A 13 -9.60 12.25 12.88
C PRO A 13 -8.78 13.47 12.44
N SER A 14 -8.50 13.61 11.17
CA SER A 14 -7.79 14.74 10.58
C SER A 14 -8.67 15.98 10.46
N GLY A 15 -9.90 15.82 9.97
CA GLY A 15 -10.95 16.84 9.98
C GLY A 15 -10.74 17.99 8.99
N PHE A 16 -10.17 17.73 7.80
CA PHE A 16 -10.07 18.72 6.74
C PHE A 16 -11.35 18.75 5.91
N GLU A 17 -11.83 19.97 5.62
CA GLU A 17 -13.05 20.18 4.84
C GLU A 17 -12.89 19.70 3.39
N PRO A 18 -13.97 19.22 2.75
CA PRO A 18 -13.98 18.94 1.33
C PRO A 18 -13.62 20.17 0.49
N LEU A 19 -13.19 19.94 -0.74
CA LEU A 19 -13.02 21.02 -1.73
C LEU A 19 -14.38 21.67 -2.02
N HIS A 20 -14.42 22.97 -1.96
CA HIS A 20 -15.57 23.78 -2.38
C HIS A 20 -15.15 24.81 -3.44
N GLY A 21 -15.76 24.72 -4.64
CA GLY A 21 -15.50 25.64 -5.75
C GLY A 21 -14.17 25.40 -6.46
N ASP A 22 -13.83 26.31 -7.35
CA ASP A 22 -12.67 26.20 -8.22
C ASP A 22 -11.45 26.87 -7.60
N ILE A 23 -10.29 26.19 -7.70
CA ILE A 23 -9.01 26.67 -7.16
C ILE A 23 -7.94 26.67 -8.24
N ALA A 24 -7.06 27.68 -8.20
CA ALA A 24 -5.81 27.70 -8.95
C ALA A 24 -4.61 27.62 -7.99
N THR A 25 -3.67 26.73 -8.29
CA THR A 25 -2.50 26.50 -7.46
C THR A 25 -1.23 26.29 -8.30
N ASP A 26 -0.06 26.29 -7.68
CA ASP A 26 1.18 25.92 -8.38
C ASP A 26 1.28 24.39 -8.49
N ILE A 27 0.97 23.67 -7.41
CA ILE A 27 1.15 22.22 -7.34
C ILE A 27 -0.12 21.58 -6.79
N LEU A 28 -0.64 20.60 -7.53
CA LEU A 28 -1.75 19.76 -7.12
C LEU A 28 -1.24 18.36 -6.78
N VAL A 29 -1.52 17.89 -5.56
CA VAL A 29 -1.15 16.57 -5.07
C VAL A 29 -2.41 15.72 -4.91
N PHE A 30 -2.44 14.54 -5.52
CA PHE A 30 -3.49 13.54 -5.34
C PHE A 30 -3.03 12.50 -4.34
N GLY A 31 -3.81 12.31 -3.27
CA GLY A 31 -3.58 11.31 -2.23
C GLY A 31 -3.00 11.88 -0.95
N GLY A 32 -3.73 11.71 0.14
CA GLY A 32 -3.41 12.14 1.49
C GLY A 32 -2.64 11.10 2.32
N GLY A 33 -1.91 10.19 1.67
CA GLY A 33 -1.01 9.25 2.34
C GLY A 33 0.32 9.92 2.74
N ILE A 34 1.24 9.12 3.33
CA ILE A 34 2.54 9.61 3.80
C ILE A 34 3.33 10.35 2.70
N THR A 35 3.26 9.90 1.45
CA THR A 35 3.95 10.54 0.33
C THR A 35 3.38 11.93 0.04
N GLY A 36 2.08 12.03 -0.18
CA GLY A 36 1.44 13.30 -0.55
C GLY A 36 1.49 14.34 0.55
N VAL A 37 1.24 13.93 1.79
CA VAL A 37 1.28 14.85 2.94
C VAL A 37 2.70 15.34 3.23
N THR A 38 3.71 14.44 3.17
CA THR A 38 5.11 14.85 3.32
C THR A 38 5.52 15.83 2.21
N LEU A 39 5.13 15.55 0.96
CA LEU A 39 5.41 16.45 -0.16
C LEU A 39 4.75 17.81 0.02
N ALA A 40 3.47 17.84 0.41
CA ALA A 40 2.75 19.10 0.64
C ALA A 40 3.42 19.93 1.73
N LEU A 41 3.85 19.30 2.83
CA LEU A 41 4.60 19.97 3.89
C LEU A 41 5.92 20.57 3.38
N LEU A 42 6.73 19.78 2.68
CA LEU A 42 8.02 20.23 2.17
C LEU A 42 7.88 21.43 1.22
N LEU A 43 6.94 21.37 0.29
CA LEU A 43 6.72 22.43 -0.69
C LEU A 43 6.10 23.68 -0.06
N ALA A 44 5.18 23.54 0.88
CA ALA A 44 4.60 24.67 1.58
C ALA A 44 5.64 25.41 2.44
N ARG A 45 6.57 24.72 3.06
CA ARG A 45 7.72 25.33 3.77
C ARG A 45 8.64 26.13 2.85
N GLU A 46 8.70 25.77 1.58
CA GLU A 46 9.44 26.52 0.53
C GLU A 46 8.58 27.62 -0.14
N GLY A 47 7.42 27.95 0.45
CA GLY A 47 6.55 29.01 -0.01
C GLY A 47 5.76 28.71 -1.29
N ARG A 48 5.68 27.43 -1.72
CA ARG A 48 4.89 27.03 -2.89
C ARG A 48 3.42 26.89 -2.53
N ARG A 49 2.53 27.35 -3.41
CA ARG A 49 1.10 27.12 -3.26
C ARG A 49 0.78 25.66 -3.61
N VAL A 50 0.33 24.90 -2.62
CA VAL A 50 0.04 23.49 -2.77
C VAL A 50 -1.43 23.23 -2.41
N VAL A 51 -2.12 22.46 -3.25
CA VAL A 51 -3.43 21.89 -2.95
C VAL A 51 -3.29 20.37 -2.94
N LEU A 52 -3.75 19.71 -1.88
CA LEU A 52 -3.81 18.27 -1.77
C LEU A 52 -5.27 17.81 -1.72
N LEU A 53 -5.63 16.89 -2.63
CA LEU A 53 -6.95 16.26 -2.67
C LEU A 53 -6.86 14.80 -2.21
N GLU A 54 -7.62 14.47 -1.17
CA GLU A 54 -7.77 13.11 -0.66
C GLU A 54 -9.21 12.60 -0.91
N ALA A 55 -9.33 11.42 -1.43
CA ALA A 55 -10.63 10.84 -1.80
C ALA A 55 -11.50 10.44 -0.59
N SER A 56 -10.86 10.15 0.54
CA SER A 56 -11.51 9.79 1.81
C SER A 56 -10.96 10.68 2.91
N THR A 57 -10.19 10.16 3.85
CA THR A 57 -9.54 10.91 4.93
C THR A 57 -8.02 10.74 4.88
N ILE A 58 -7.29 11.73 5.37
CA ILE A 58 -5.83 11.70 5.44
C ILE A 58 -5.36 10.40 6.08
N GLY A 59 -4.44 9.71 5.41
CA GLY A 59 -3.84 8.47 5.88
C GLY A 59 -4.69 7.21 5.74
N SER A 60 -5.97 7.30 5.33
CA SER A 60 -6.91 6.16 5.33
C SER A 60 -6.60 5.05 4.32
N GLY A 61 -5.70 5.30 3.36
CA GLY A 61 -5.23 4.30 2.40
C GLY A 61 -4.14 3.38 2.96
N SER A 62 -3.15 3.03 2.12
CA SER A 62 -2.07 2.11 2.49
C SER A 62 -1.24 2.55 3.70
N THR A 63 -1.13 3.86 3.96
CA THR A 63 -0.46 4.40 5.14
C THR A 63 -1.12 3.91 6.43
N GLY A 64 -2.43 4.07 6.55
CA GLY A 64 -3.22 3.63 7.71
C GLY A 64 -3.51 2.13 7.74
N ASN A 65 -3.06 1.38 6.75
CA ASN A 65 -3.16 -0.09 6.70
C ASN A 65 -1.78 -0.78 6.71
N SER A 66 -0.72 -0.04 7.00
CA SER A 66 0.66 -0.52 7.01
C SER A 66 1.02 -1.28 8.29
N THR A 67 2.27 -1.76 8.38
CA THR A 67 2.83 -2.36 9.60
C THR A 67 3.24 -1.33 10.65
N GLY A 68 3.43 -0.08 10.27
CA GLY A 68 4.02 0.95 11.12
C GLY A 68 5.50 0.74 11.43
N ASN A 69 6.21 -0.05 10.62
CA ASN A 69 7.63 -0.33 10.74
C ASN A 69 8.45 0.54 9.78
N LEU A 70 9.57 1.01 10.25
CA LEU A 70 10.55 1.79 9.47
C LEU A 70 11.91 1.10 9.53
N TYR A 71 12.49 0.83 8.38
CA TYR A 71 13.75 0.11 8.27
C TYR A 71 14.54 0.51 7.02
N GLU A 72 15.87 0.46 7.13
CA GLU A 72 16.78 0.81 6.05
C GLU A 72 17.00 -0.32 5.02
N THR A 73 16.66 -1.57 5.36
CA THR A 73 16.63 -2.70 4.43
C THR A 73 15.36 -2.68 3.56
N LEU A 74 15.17 -3.70 2.75
CA LEU A 74 13.96 -3.93 1.96
C LEU A 74 13.23 -5.19 2.42
N SER A 75 11.91 -5.18 2.35
CA SER A 75 11.09 -6.36 2.64
C SER A 75 11.44 -7.55 1.73
N GLN A 76 11.88 -7.28 0.51
CA GLN A 76 12.32 -8.28 -0.47
C GLN A 76 13.83 -8.60 -0.40
N GLY A 77 14.56 -7.98 0.52
CA GLY A 77 16.00 -8.13 0.69
C GLY A 77 16.87 -7.28 -0.25
N LEU A 78 17.96 -6.74 0.31
CA LEU A 78 18.95 -5.92 -0.41
C LEU A 78 19.76 -6.72 -1.43
N HIS A 79 20.01 -8.01 -1.18
CA HIS A 79 20.74 -8.86 -2.12
C HIS A 79 20.08 -8.89 -3.51
N GLY A 80 18.78 -8.66 -3.57
CA GLY A 80 18.04 -8.53 -4.84
C GLY A 80 18.38 -7.25 -5.61
N ILE A 81 18.73 -6.16 -4.92
CA ILE A 81 19.20 -4.92 -5.56
C ILE A 81 20.57 -5.15 -6.21
N ILE A 82 21.50 -5.81 -5.52
CA ILE A 82 22.83 -6.14 -6.08
C ILE A 82 22.68 -6.95 -7.37
N ARG A 83 21.72 -7.87 -7.43
CA ARG A 83 21.45 -8.70 -8.63
C ARG A 83 20.78 -7.93 -9.77
N ALA A 84 19.84 -7.03 -9.44
CA ALA A 84 19.10 -6.25 -10.43
C ALA A 84 19.91 -5.05 -10.95
N TRP A 85 20.74 -4.47 -10.09
CA TRP A 85 21.56 -3.30 -10.33
C TRP A 85 23.04 -3.62 -10.05
N ASP A 86 23.56 -3.10 -8.93
CA ASP A 86 24.91 -3.33 -8.43
C ASP A 86 25.02 -2.98 -6.93
N GLU A 87 26.25 -3.02 -6.38
CA GLU A 87 26.53 -2.67 -4.98
C GLU A 87 26.41 -1.15 -4.74
N GLU A 88 26.75 -0.32 -5.70
CA GLU A 88 26.64 1.15 -5.55
C GLU A 88 25.21 1.59 -5.40
N VAL A 89 24.29 1.07 -6.22
CA VAL A 89 22.86 1.32 -6.08
C VAL A 89 22.32 0.80 -4.75
N MET A 90 22.81 -0.34 -4.27
CA MET A 90 22.45 -0.85 -2.94
C MET A 90 22.86 0.12 -1.82
N HIS A 91 24.08 0.68 -1.87
CA HIS A 91 24.53 1.68 -0.90
C HIS A 91 23.63 2.92 -0.92
N GLN A 92 23.30 3.42 -2.11
CA GLN A 92 22.42 4.57 -2.26
C GLN A 92 21.01 4.27 -1.71
N VAL A 93 20.45 3.08 -1.95
CA VAL A 93 19.15 2.64 -1.40
C VAL A 93 19.16 2.72 0.13
N VAL A 94 20.16 2.14 0.78
CA VAL A 94 20.26 2.14 2.25
C VAL A 94 20.42 3.56 2.79
N ALA A 95 21.26 4.38 2.17
CA ALA A 95 21.47 5.77 2.56
C ALA A 95 20.17 6.58 2.46
N GLN A 96 19.45 6.54 1.33
CA GLN A 96 18.20 7.26 1.14
C GLN A 96 17.11 6.82 2.13
N ARG A 97 17.06 5.54 2.45
CA ARG A 97 16.10 5.00 3.41
C ARG A 97 16.42 5.41 4.84
N ARG A 98 17.71 5.39 5.22
CA ARG A 98 18.19 5.89 6.52
C ARG A 98 17.84 7.37 6.71
N ASP A 99 18.17 8.20 5.72
CA ASP A 99 17.84 9.63 5.72
C ASP A 99 16.33 9.89 5.83
N ALA A 100 15.51 9.03 5.21
CA ALA A 100 14.06 9.14 5.33
C ALA A 100 13.56 8.77 6.74
N ILE A 101 14.16 7.76 7.39
CA ILE A 101 13.83 7.40 8.78
C ILE A 101 14.24 8.54 9.73
N ASP A 102 15.41 9.14 9.52
CA ASP A 102 15.87 10.27 10.32
C ASP A 102 14.99 11.51 10.13
N PHE A 103 14.51 11.76 8.89
CA PHE A 103 13.51 12.79 8.63
C PHE A 103 12.19 12.52 9.39
N ILE A 104 11.68 11.26 9.31
CA ILE A 104 10.47 10.87 10.04
C ILE A 104 10.67 11.07 11.54
N GLU A 105 11.81 10.68 12.11
CA GLU A 105 12.12 10.89 13.53
C GLU A 105 12.11 12.37 13.90
N GLY A 106 12.72 13.22 13.06
CA GLY A 106 12.73 14.67 13.27
C GLY A 106 11.32 15.26 13.35
N GLU A 107 10.44 14.91 12.40
CA GLU A 107 9.06 15.39 12.38
C GLU A 107 8.20 14.73 13.50
N ALA A 108 8.55 13.53 13.93
CA ALA A 108 7.83 12.78 14.96
C ALA A 108 8.06 13.34 16.39
N ARG A 109 9.09 14.16 16.61
CA ARG A 109 9.40 14.71 17.96
C ARG A 109 8.27 15.52 18.56
N GLU A 110 7.49 16.17 17.71
CA GLU A 110 6.34 17.00 18.11
C GLU A 110 5.01 16.28 17.92
N ALA A 111 5.04 15.01 17.47
CA ALA A 111 3.86 14.21 17.18
C ALA A 111 3.63 13.16 18.28
N ASP A 112 2.39 13.07 18.77
CA ASP A 112 1.98 11.93 19.59
C ASP A 112 1.70 10.72 18.68
N CYS A 113 2.77 10.11 18.17
CA CYS A 113 2.71 9.00 17.22
C CYS A 113 3.51 7.77 17.67
N ALA A 114 3.82 7.66 18.96
CA ALA A 114 4.54 6.53 19.54
C ALA A 114 5.81 6.14 18.76
N PHE A 115 6.52 7.12 18.19
CA PHE A 115 7.80 6.87 17.51
C PHE A 115 8.84 6.33 18.50
N ARG A 116 9.52 5.27 18.11
CA ARG A 116 10.66 4.73 18.88
C ARG A 116 11.66 4.04 17.99
N ARG A 117 12.96 4.25 18.24
CA ARG A 117 14.03 3.43 17.66
C ARG A 117 14.00 2.03 18.27
N CYS A 118 14.23 1.03 17.43
CA CYS A 118 14.26 -0.37 17.86
C CYS A 118 15.08 -1.22 16.91
N ALA A 119 15.36 -2.46 17.29
CA ALA A 119 15.99 -3.43 16.41
C ALA A 119 14.95 -4.16 15.56
N LEU A 120 15.32 -4.46 14.31
CA LEU A 120 14.64 -5.45 13.49
C LEU A 120 15.38 -6.79 13.62
N ARG A 121 14.63 -7.86 13.90
CA ARG A 121 15.11 -9.23 13.95
C ARG A 121 14.52 -10.04 12.82
N LEU A 122 15.41 -10.52 11.94
CA LEU A 122 15.06 -11.35 10.79
C LEU A 122 15.56 -12.78 11.04
N TYR A 123 14.67 -13.75 10.96
CA TYR A 123 14.98 -15.16 11.24
C TYR A 123 14.23 -16.10 10.29
N ALA A 124 14.82 -17.27 10.05
CA ALA A 124 14.25 -18.33 9.24
C ALA A 124 13.65 -19.44 10.11
N THR A 125 12.60 -20.09 9.60
CA THR A 125 12.02 -21.31 10.18
C THR A 125 12.21 -22.53 9.28
N SER A 126 13.02 -22.41 8.22
CA SER A 126 13.44 -23.53 7.37
C SER A 126 14.85 -23.30 6.79
N GLU A 127 15.57 -24.37 6.45
CA GLU A 127 16.91 -24.32 5.89
C GLU A 127 16.98 -23.55 4.57
N GLN A 128 15.94 -23.62 3.73
CA GLN A 128 15.87 -22.86 2.47
C GLN A 128 15.99 -21.35 2.71
N HIS A 129 15.31 -20.82 3.73
CA HIS A 129 15.29 -19.37 4.00
C HIS A 129 16.49 -18.90 4.84
N ARG A 130 17.20 -19.83 5.50
CA ARG A 130 18.45 -19.53 6.21
C ARG A 130 19.51 -18.94 5.30
N ALA A 131 19.66 -19.49 4.09
CA ALA A 131 20.61 -18.97 3.11
C ALA A 131 20.28 -17.53 2.69
N GLU A 132 18.99 -17.22 2.53
CA GLU A 132 18.51 -15.86 2.19
C GLU A 132 18.87 -14.86 3.29
N ILE A 133 18.70 -15.23 4.57
CA ILE A 133 19.07 -14.36 5.71
C ILE A 133 20.58 -14.12 5.76
N ASN A 134 21.40 -15.11 5.45
CA ASN A 134 22.83 -14.91 5.40
C ASN A 134 23.26 -14.00 4.23
N HIS A 135 22.63 -14.13 3.07
CA HIS A 135 22.86 -13.19 1.95
C HIS A 135 22.46 -11.76 2.34
N GLU A 136 21.33 -11.60 3.03
CA GLU A 136 20.89 -10.29 3.51
C GLU A 136 21.85 -9.70 4.55
N ARG A 137 22.35 -10.51 5.48
CA ARG A 137 23.37 -10.09 6.45
C ARG A 137 24.63 -9.56 5.77
N ILE A 138 25.11 -10.25 4.74
CA ILE A 138 26.29 -9.84 3.97
C ILE A 138 26.01 -8.52 3.24
N ALA A 139 24.86 -8.38 2.59
CA ALA A 139 24.47 -7.16 1.88
C ALA A 139 24.37 -5.96 2.83
N LEU A 140 23.72 -6.13 3.96
CA LEU A 140 23.59 -5.09 4.99
C LEU A 140 24.95 -4.67 5.57
N ALA A 141 25.80 -5.63 5.88
CA ALA A 141 27.16 -5.32 6.39
C ALA A 141 27.97 -4.54 5.35
N LYS A 142 27.92 -4.91 4.07
CA LYS A 142 28.55 -4.15 2.97
C LYS A 142 27.99 -2.74 2.86
N ALA A 143 26.66 -2.57 3.04
CA ALA A 143 26.02 -1.25 3.02
C ALA A 143 26.30 -0.39 4.27
N GLY A 144 27.16 -0.85 5.18
CA GLY A 144 27.50 -0.13 6.39
C GLY A 144 26.39 -0.09 7.43
N ALA A 145 25.41 -1.00 7.36
CA ALA A 145 24.37 -1.13 8.36
C ALA A 145 24.90 -1.78 9.64
N LYS A 146 24.36 -1.38 10.79
CA LYS A 146 24.73 -1.94 12.09
C LYS A 146 24.01 -3.27 12.30
N VAL A 147 24.70 -4.37 12.01
CA VAL A 147 24.17 -5.74 12.11
C VAL A 147 24.96 -6.61 13.07
N ARG A 148 24.29 -7.57 13.69
CA ARG A 148 24.89 -8.70 14.39
C ARG A 148 24.05 -9.95 14.22
N THR A 149 24.50 -11.10 14.75
CA THR A 149 23.72 -12.32 14.86
C THR A 149 23.44 -12.64 16.32
N GLU A 150 22.27 -13.21 16.60
CA GLU A 150 21.87 -13.75 17.89
C GLU A 150 21.52 -15.24 17.69
N ALA A 151 21.90 -16.10 18.66
CA ALA A 151 21.68 -17.54 18.55
C ALA A 151 20.21 -17.97 18.75
N ALA A 152 19.38 -17.07 19.30
CA ALA A 152 17.96 -17.35 19.58
C ALA A 152 17.07 -16.15 19.30
N ALA A 153 15.85 -16.44 18.85
CA ALA A 153 14.75 -15.47 18.85
C ALA A 153 14.15 -15.35 20.26
N PRO A 154 13.39 -14.26 20.58
CA PRO A 154 12.59 -14.21 21.79
C PRO A 154 11.70 -15.43 21.95
N ALA A 155 11.55 -15.94 23.19
CA ALA A 155 10.83 -17.18 23.49
C ALA A 155 9.35 -17.19 23.03
N ALA A 156 8.74 -16.02 22.84
CA ALA A 156 7.40 -15.88 22.30
C ALA A 156 7.30 -16.15 20.78
N LEU A 157 8.42 -16.25 20.06
CA LEU A 157 8.50 -16.43 18.62
C LEU A 157 8.87 -17.86 18.24
N PRO A 158 8.60 -18.30 16.99
CA PRO A 158 9.05 -19.61 16.53
C PRO A 158 10.56 -19.78 16.67
N ASN A 159 11.00 -21.00 16.99
CA ASN A 159 12.43 -21.30 17.04
C ASN A 159 13.08 -21.07 15.67
N PRO A 160 14.17 -20.30 15.61
CA PRO A 160 14.89 -20.06 14.37
C PRO A 160 15.61 -21.33 13.89
N VAL A 161 15.75 -21.46 12.58
CA VAL A 161 16.70 -22.36 11.94
C VAL A 161 17.95 -21.56 11.63
N GLY A 162 19.01 -21.76 12.39
CA GLY A 162 20.22 -20.94 12.37
C GLY A 162 20.09 -19.66 13.19
N ASP A 163 21.01 -18.72 12.96
CA ASP A 163 21.09 -17.48 13.70
C ASP A 163 20.00 -16.47 13.28
N VAL A 164 19.64 -15.62 14.24
CA VAL A 164 18.79 -14.46 14.03
C VAL A 164 19.66 -13.27 13.58
N LEU A 165 19.36 -12.70 12.46
CA LEU A 165 19.96 -11.44 12.01
C LEU A 165 19.29 -10.28 12.73
N VAL A 166 20.10 -9.46 13.41
CA VAL A 166 19.65 -8.25 14.11
C VAL A 166 20.20 -7.03 13.39
N LEU A 167 19.29 -6.16 12.96
CA LEU A 167 19.56 -4.86 12.35
C LEU A 167 19.16 -3.78 13.35
N PHE A 168 20.15 -2.97 13.79
CA PHE A 168 19.95 -1.91 14.78
C PHE A 168 19.47 -0.61 14.14
N ASP A 169 19.05 0.33 14.98
CA ASP A 169 18.67 1.71 14.61
C ASP A 169 17.45 1.81 13.67
N GLN A 170 16.67 0.74 13.56
CA GLN A 170 15.37 0.78 12.89
C GLN A 170 14.34 1.51 13.75
N ALA A 171 13.09 1.66 13.28
CA ALA A 171 12.09 2.34 14.08
C ALA A 171 10.67 1.78 13.91
N GLN A 172 9.82 2.14 14.84
CA GLN A 172 8.38 1.91 14.82
C GLN A 172 7.65 3.21 15.16
N PHE A 173 6.45 3.35 14.62
CA PHE A 173 5.59 4.49 14.94
C PHE A 173 4.12 4.15 14.69
N HIS A 174 3.23 5.07 15.00
CA HIS A 174 1.81 5.03 14.68
C HIS A 174 1.58 5.82 13.37
N PRO A 175 1.47 5.17 12.20
CA PRO A 175 1.53 5.87 10.92
C PRO A 175 0.36 6.83 10.68
N GLN A 176 -0.85 6.49 11.16
CA GLN A 176 -2.02 7.34 11.01
C GLN A 176 -1.91 8.63 11.87
N ALA A 177 -1.46 8.51 13.11
CA ALA A 177 -1.24 9.66 13.98
C ALA A 177 -0.13 10.57 13.43
N TYR A 178 0.96 9.99 12.93
CA TYR A 178 2.06 10.70 12.30
C TYR A 178 1.61 11.50 11.08
N VAL A 179 0.93 10.86 10.13
CA VAL A 179 0.50 11.52 8.90
C VAL A 179 -0.55 12.60 9.16
N GLY A 180 -1.43 12.40 10.15
CA GLY A 180 -2.37 13.43 10.62
C GLY A 180 -1.66 14.63 11.23
N HIS A 181 -0.57 14.41 11.97
CA HIS A 181 0.29 15.49 12.48
C HIS A 181 0.95 16.27 11.33
N LEU A 182 1.57 15.57 10.38
CA LEU A 182 2.18 16.21 9.21
C LEU A 182 1.17 17.02 8.40
N ALA A 183 -0.06 16.53 8.24
CA ALA A 183 -1.11 17.24 7.51
C ALA A 183 -1.46 18.58 8.19
N ARG A 184 -1.60 18.58 9.51
CA ARG A 184 -1.79 19.85 10.28
C ARG A 184 -0.61 20.81 10.11
N ARG A 185 0.63 20.32 10.12
CA ARG A 185 1.81 21.14 9.88
C ARG A 185 1.88 21.68 8.45
N ALA A 186 1.47 20.88 7.46
CA ALA A 186 1.38 21.33 6.07
C ALA A 186 0.35 22.44 5.90
N ALA A 187 -0.83 22.32 6.55
CA ALA A 187 -1.85 23.36 6.57
C ALA A 187 -1.36 24.64 7.26
N GLN A 188 -0.67 24.53 8.40
CA GLN A 188 -0.05 25.65 9.08
C GLN A 188 1.02 26.36 8.23
N ALA A 189 1.70 25.62 7.37
CA ALA A 189 2.66 26.15 6.41
C ALA A 189 2.00 26.74 5.15
N GLY A 190 0.65 26.70 5.05
CA GLY A 190 -0.11 27.31 3.94
C GLY A 190 -0.56 26.35 2.84
N ALA A 191 -0.41 25.04 2.99
CA ALA A 191 -0.99 24.08 2.06
C ALA A 191 -2.52 23.98 2.23
N GLY A 192 -3.27 23.94 1.14
CA GLY A 192 -4.70 23.61 1.13
C GLY A 192 -4.89 22.08 1.10
N LEU A 193 -5.47 21.51 2.15
CA LEU A 193 -5.75 20.07 2.22
C LEU A 193 -7.27 19.87 2.22
N HIS A 194 -7.74 18.97 1.36
CA HIS A 194 -9.16 18.67 1.20
C HIS A 194 -9.41 17.16 1.25
N GLU A 195 -10.14 16.72 2.27
CA GLU A 195 -10.65 15.35 2.40
C GLU A 195 -11.95 15.19 1.60
N HIS A 196 -12.44 13.96 1.45
CA HIS A 196 -13.67 13.65 0.71
C HIS A 196 -13.77 14.30 -0.67
N SER A 197 -12.62 14.55 -1.29
CA SER A 197 -12.43 15.31 -2.53
C SER A 197 -11.87 14.42 -3.63
N ARG A 198 -12.59 13.32 -3.91
CA ARG A 198 -12.18 12.36 -4.95
C ARG A 198 -12.11 13.03 -6.31
N VAL A 199 -10.96 12.92 -6.97
CA VAL A 199 -10.81 13.31 -8.37
C VAL A 199 -11.53 12.29 -9.25
N VAL A 200 -12.43 12.78 -10.10
CA VAL A 200 -13.24 11.99 -11.04
C VAL A 200 -12.80 12.17 -12.49
N GLU A 201 -12.03 13.21 -12.75
CA GLU A 201 -11.45 13.50 -14.06
C GLU A 201 -10.10 14.21 -13.89
N LEU A 202 -9.12 13.82 -14.69
CA LEU A 202 -7.82 14.47 -14.79
C LEU A 202 -7.46 14.67 -16.26
N ASP A 203 -7.20 15.91 -16.66
CA ASP A 203 -6.53 16.23 -17.92
C ASP A 203 -5.05 16.54 -17.66
N PRO A 204 -4.13 15.63 -17.97
CA PRO A 204 -2.70 15.83 -17.74
C PRO A 204 -2.09 16.93 -18.60
N LYS A 205 -2.70 17.25 -19.75
CA LYS A 205 -2.18 18.29 -20.68
C LYS A 205 -2.45 19.70 -20.15
N THR A 206 -3.67 19.94 -19.69
CA THR A 206 -4.08 21.24 -19.14
C THR A 206 -3.85 21.33 -17.63
N LYS A 207 -3.40 20.25 -16.98
CA LYS A 207 -3.20 20.16 -15.52
C LYS A 207 -4.47 20.51 -14.74
N ARG A 208 -5.61 20.07 -15.24
CA ARG A 208 -6.94 20.33 -14.69
C ARG A 208 -7.51 19.05 -14.10
N ALA A 209 -7.95 19.11 -12.85
CA ALA A 209 -8.60 17.99 -12.16
C ALA A 209 -9.99 18.41 -11.68
N ALA A 210 -10.99 17.56 -11.92
CA ALA A 210 -12.34 17.76 -11.44
C ALA A 210 -12.69 16.81 -10.29
N THR A 211 -13.41 17.33 -9.31
CA THR A 211 -14.08 16.61 -8.24
C THR A 211 -15.59 16.81 -8.40
N ALA A 212 -16.40 16.21 -7.53
CA ALA A 212 -17.84 16.44 -7.51
C ALA A 212 -18.21 17.90 -7.12
N SER A 213 -17.31 18.64 -6.46
CA SER A 213 -17.61 19.95 -5.82
C SER A 213 -16.76 21.11 -6.34
N GLY A 214 -15.90 20.88 -7.32
CA GLY A 214 -15.07 21.94 -7.87
C GLY A 214 -13.92 21.40 -8.73
N VAL A 215 -13.20 22.32 -9.34
CA VAL A 215 -12.09 22.06 -10.25
C VAL A 215 -10.81 22.69 -9.72
N VAL A 216 -9.72 21.94 -9.76
CA VAL A 216 -8.39 22.47 -9.46
C VAL A 216 -7.59 22.58 -10.76
N LYS A 217 -7.05 23.77 -11.03
CA LYS A 217 -6.09 24.02 -12.11
C LYS A 217 -4.71 24.27 -11.50
N ALA A 218 -3.71 23.50 -11.94
CA ALA A 218 -2.36 23.57 -11.40
C ALA A 218 -1.33 23.84 -12.52
N GLN A 219 -0.11 24.20 -12.12
CA GLN A 219 1.05 24.22 -13.03
C GLN A 219 1.66 22.81 -13.09
N GLU A 220 1.69 22.11 -11.94
CA GLU A 220 2.21 20.75 -11.80
C GLU A 220 1.22 19.84 -11.07
N VAL A 221 1.23 18.55 -11.45
CA VAL A 221 0.39 17.52 -10.85
C VAL A 221 1.26 16.38 -10.35
N VAL A 222 0.99 15.94 -9.12
CA VAL A 222 1.67 14.81 -8.48
C VAL A 222 0.64 13.74 -8.09
N LEU A 223 0.83 12.52 -8.60
CA LEU A 223 -0.02 11.36 -8.32
C LEU A 223 0.63 10.52 -7.21
N ALA A 224 0.27 10.81 -5.96
CA ALA A 224 0.70 10.08 -4.76
C ALA A 224 -0.38 9.09 -4.28
N THR A 225 -1.06 8.46 -5.22
CA THR A 225 -2.25 7.62 -5.01
C THR A 225 -1.93 6.13 -4.91
N HIS A 226 -0.74 5.76 -4.44
CA HIS A 226 -0.21 4.39 -4.34
C HIS A 226 0.07 3.75 -5.72
N THR A 227 -0.90 3.71 -6.62
CA THR A 227 -0.74 3.54 -8.07
C THR A 227 -1.26 4.78 -8.76
N PRO A 228 -0.60 5.26 -9.83
CA PRO A 228 -1.05 6.46 -10.53
C PRO A 228 -2.48 6.29 -11.03
N ALA A 229 -3.32 7.31 -10.83
CA ALA A 229 -4.70 7.32 -11.28
C ALA A 229 -4.76 7.45 -12.82
N GLY A 230 -5.55 6.59 -13.47
CA GLY A 230 -5.61 6.50 -14.94
C GLY A 230 -4.56 5.54 -15.52
N PHE A 231 -4.33 5.64 -16.83
CA PHE A 231 -3.38 4.78 -17.53
C PHE A 231 -1.96 5.34 -17.49
N HIS A 232 -1.02 4.56 -16.96
CA HIS A 232 0.40 4.86 -16.91
C HIS A 232 1.22 3.62 -17.26
N MET A 233 2.29 3.77 -18.05
CA MET A 233 3.12 2.65 -18.50
C MET A 233 3.71 1.82 -17.37
N VAL A 234 4.08 2.47 -16.26
CA VAL A 234 4.64 1.77 -15.07
C VAL A 234 3.71 0.69 -14.49
N GLN A 235 2.40 0.79 -14.73
CA GLN A 235 1.43 -0.19 -14.21
C GLN A 235 1.59 -1.56 -14.86
N ALA A 236 2.03 -1.62 -16.12
CA ALA A 236 2.29 -2.87 -16.82
C ALA A 236 3.48 -3.67 -16.24
N GLU A 237 4.34 -3.02 -15.47
CA GLU A 237 5.54 -3.58 -14.87
C GLU A 237 5.40 -3.86 -13.37
N MET A 238 4.20 -3.64 -12.81
CA MET A 238 3.97 -3.72 -11.36
C MET A 238 2.90 -4.76 -11.02
N PRO A 239 3.29 -6.02 -10.74
CA PRO A 239 2.35 -6.97 -10.14
C PRO A 239 1.78 -6.45 -8.82
N VAL A 240 0.48 -6.69 -8.66
CA VAL A 240 -0.27 -6.22 -7.49
C VAL A 240 -0.55 -7.37 -6.53
N HIS A 241 -0.20 -7.16 -5.28
CA HIS A 241 -0.39 -8.12 -4.20
C HIS A 241 -1.15 -7.48 -3.03
N ARG A 242 -1.67 -8.33 -2.16
CA ARG A 242 -2.37 -7.92 -0.94
C ARG A 242 -1.85 -8.73 0.24
N GLU A 243 -1.62 -8.06 1.36
CA GLU A 243 -1.30 -8.66 2.65
C GLU A 243 -2.41 -8.41 3.64
N TYR A 244 -2.55 -9.31 4.61
CA TYR A 244 -3.54 -9.22 5.68
C TYR A 244 -2.86 -8.87 6.99
N GLY A 245 -3.53 -8.02 7.76
CA GLY A 245 -3.10 -7.60 9.08
C GLY A 245 -4.17 -7.89 10.14
N LEU A 246 -3.72 -8.17 11.33
CA LEU A 246 -4.56 -8.22 12.52
C LEU A 246 -3.89 -7.55 13.71
N ALA A 247 -4.71 -7.01 14.62
CA ALA A 247 -4.26 -6.57 15.93
C ALA A 247 -5.18 -7.18 17.00
N ARG A 248 -4.55 -7.73 18.04
CA ARG A 248 -5.24 -8.31 19.21
C ARG A 248 -4.59 -7.81 20.48
N ASP A 249 -5.31 -7.83 21.59
CA ASP A 249 -4.71 -7.52 22.87
C ASP A 249 -3.51 -8.45 23.15
N LEU A 250 -2.43 -7.87 23.63
CA LEU A 250 -1.22 -8.61 23.96
C LEU A 250 -1.52 -9.58 25.12
N GLY A 251 -1.19 -10.84 24.92
CA GLY A 251 -1.31 -11.89 25.94
C GLY A 251 -0.03 -12.07 26.75
N ALA A 252 0.06 -13.21 27.43
CA ALA A 252 1.23 -13.58 28.24
C ALA A 252 2.51 -13.80 27.40
N ARG A 253 2.37 -14.14 26.12
CA ARG A 253 3.51 -14.34 25.19
C ARG A 253 3.85 -13.00 24.51
N ASP A 254 4.62 -12.17 25.21
CA ASP A 254 5.11 -10.89 24.69
C ASP A 254 6.43 -11.10 23.96
N PRO A 255 6.53 -10.75 22.65
CA PRO A 255 7.79 -10.81 21.91
C PRO A 255 8.81 -9.75 22.35
N GLY A 256 8.39 -8.80 23.19
CA GLY A 256 9.21 -7.66 23.59
C GLY A 256 9.22 -6.53 22.54
N PRO A 257 10.06 -5.51 22.76
CA PRO A 257 10.19 -4.39 21.84
C PRO A 257 10.99 -4.78 20.59
N GLY A 258 10.56 -4.32 19.43
CA GLY A 258 11.24 -4.53 18.16
C GLY A 258 10.32 -4.91 17.03
N ILE A 259 10.93 -5.07 15.86
CA ILE A 259 10.31 -5.59 14.64
C ILE A 259 10.80 -7.02 14.47
N PHE A 260 9.89 -7.94 14.23
CA PHE A 260 10.23 -9.35 14.06
C PHE A 260 9.70 -9.86 12.73
N TRP A 261 10.60 -10.32 11.87
CA TRP A 261 10.27 -10.90 10.56
C TRP A 261 10.64 -12.37 10.54
N CYS A 262 9.63 -13.20 10.36
CA CYS A 262 9.79 -14.62 10.11
C CYS A 262 9.86 -14.89 8.61
N ARG A 263 10.86 -15.63 8.17
CA ARG A 263 10.97 -16.19 6.82
C ARG A 263 10.75 -17.70 6.90
N GLY A 264 9.86 -18.21 6.03
CA GLY A 264 9.52 -19.64 6.02
C GLY A 264 8.08 -19.86 5.60
N GLY A 265 7.55 -21.08 5.85
CA GLY A 265 6.19 -21.45 5.48
C GLY A 265 5.08 -20.60 6.12
N GLN A 266 5.41 -19.81 7.13
CA GLN A 266 4.55 -18.81 7.75
C GLN A 266 5.29 -17.48 7.75
N HIS A 267 5.23 -16.79 6.62
CA HIS A 267 5.85 -15.47 6.46
C HIS A 267 4.96 -14.41 7.11
N PHE A 268 5.43 -13.80 8.18
CA PHE A 268 4.73 -12.69 8.84
C PHE A 268 5.69 -11.74 9.56
N SER A 269 5.23 -10.51 9.71
CA SER A 269 5.83 -9.47 10.55
C SER A 269 5.06 -9.35 11.86
N VAL A 270 5.78 -9.25 12.98
CA VAL A 270 5.19 -9.06 14.31
C VAL A 270 5.81 -7.84 15.00
N ARG A 271 4.98 -7.09 15.70
CA ARG A 271 5.39 -6.02 16.61
C ARG A 271 4.33 -5.77 17.68
N THR A 272 4.69 -5.00 18.69
CA THR A 272 3.73 -4.49 19.69
C THR A 272 3.41 -3.01 19.46
N LEU A 273 2.22 -2.59 19.90
CA LEU A 273 1.76 -1.19 19.91
C LEU A 273 1.14 -0.89 21.26
N ASP A 274 1.59 0.17 21.90
CA ASP A 274 0.93 0.76 23.05
C ASP A 274 -0.03 1.86 22.56
N ALA A 275 -1.32 1.73 22.86
CA ALA A 275 -2.38 2.67 22.46
C ALA A 275 -3.30 2.94 23.66
N GLY A 276 -3.05 4.03 24.37
CA GLY A 276 -3.73 4.37 25.61
C GLY A 276 -3.52 3.31 26.70
N ALA A 277 -4.61 2.80 27.26
CA ALA A 277 -4.57 1.73 28.27
C ALA A 277 -4.42 0.33 27.70
N ARG A 278 -4.43 0.17 26.37
CA ARG A 278 -4.33 -1.14 25.70
C ARG A 278 -2.97 -1.33 25.06
N ARG A 279 -2.51 -2.57 25.07
CA ARG A 279 -1.30 -2.98 24.36
C ARG A 279 -1.65 -4.09 23.36
N PHE A 280 -1.36 -3.84 22.10
CA PHE A 280 -1.69 -4.76 21.01
C PHE A 280 -0.47 -5.53 20.51
N LEU A 281 -0.70 -6.78 20.12
CA LEU A 281 0.14 -7.53 19.21
C LEU A 281 -0.37 -7.28 17.79
N ILE A 282 0.48 -6.76 16.93
CA ILE A 282 0.20 -6.53 15.52
C ILE A 282 0.94 -7.56 14.69
N CYS A 283 0.22 -8.22 13.79
CA CYS A 283 0.75 -9.22 12.87
C CYS A 283 0.28 -8.92 11.45
N VAL A 284 1.20 -8.96 10.49
CA VAL A 284 0.91 -8.76 9.06
C VAL A 284 1.61 -9.84 8.24
N GLY A 285 0.91 -10.44 7.31
CA GLY A 285 1.46 -11.51 6.46
C GLY A 285 0.44 -12.08 5.48
N GLN A 286 0.68 -13.33 5.03
CA GLN A 286 -0.19 -14.05 4.08
C GLN A 286 -0.40 -13.28 2.78
N GLU A 287 0.70 -12.86 2.17
CA GLU A 287 0.66 -12.16 0.89
C GLU A 287 0.07 -13.02 -0.22
N GLN A 288 -0.82 -12.40 -1.01
CA GLN A 288 -1.55 -13.03 -2.10
C GLN A 288 -1.64 -12.08 -3.30
N LYS A 289 -1.74 -12.62 -4.52
CA LYS A 289 -2.03 -11.81 -5.70
C LYS A 289 -3.48 -11.28 -5.62
N THR A 290 -3.66 -9.98 -5.80
CA THR A 290 -4.98 -9.32 -5.70
C THR A 290 -5.96 -9.90 -6.71
N GLY A 291 -7.21 -10.11 -6.30
CA GLY A 291 -8.32 -10.56 -7.17
C GLY A 291 -8.25 -12.01 -7.65
N ILE A 292 -7.24 -12.81 -7.27
CA ILE A 292 -7.10 -14.21 -7.73
C ILE A 292 -7.36 -15.22 -6.60
N HIS A 293 -7.01 -14.88 -5.38
CA HIS A 293 -7.05 -15.80 -4.25
C HIS A 293 -8.24 -15.55 -3.30
N ASN A 294 -8.57 -16.56 -2.52
CA ASN A 294 -9.61 -16.49 -1.52
C ASN A 294 -9.13 -15.66 -0.31
N ALA A 295 -9.56 -14.40 -0.24
CA ALA A 295 -9.23 -13.46 0.81
C ALA A 295 -9.53 -14.00 2.23
N LYS A 296 -10.69 -14.68 2.38
CA LYS A 296 -11.10 -15.28 3.66
C LYS A 296 -10.14 -16.39 4.11
N ALA A 297 -9.71 -17.25 3.19
CA ALA A 297 -8.76 -18.31 3.51
C ALA A 297 -7.40 -17.75 3.95
N SER A 298 -6.93 -16.66 3.32
CA SER A 298 -5.66 -16.01 3.68
C SER A 298 -5.72 -15.36 5.06
N LEU A 299 -6.81 -14.65 5.37
CA LEU A 299 -7.01 -14.04 6.69
C LEU A 299 -7.09 -15.12 7.77
N MET A 300 -7.86 -16.18 7.55
CA MET A 300 -7.96 -17.32 8.47
C MET A 300 -6.61 -18.00 8.69
N ALA A 301 -5.80 -18.17 7.65
CA ALA A 301 -4.46 -18.75 7.76
C ALA A 301 -3.54 -17.89 8.65
N LEU A 302 -3.63 -16.55 8.52
CA LEU A 302 -2.90 -15.64 9.42
C LEU A 302 -3.39 -15.79 10.87
N GLU A 303 -4.70 -15.77 11.11
CA GLU A 303 -5.29 -15.90 12.45
C GLU A 303 -4.85 -17.23 13.11
N MET A 304 -4.96 -18.35 12.40
CA MET A 304 -4.53 -19.66 12.89
C MET A 304 -3.03 -19.71 13.18
N ALA A 305 -2.18 -19.07 12.37
CA ALA A 305 -0.75 -19.02 12.62
C ALA A 305 -0.42 -18.25 13.90
N ILE A 306 -1.09 -17.11 14.10
CA ILE A 306 -0.90 -16.26 15.28
C ILE A 306 -1.49 -16.91 16.53
N GLU A 307 -2.63 -17.58 16.43
CA GLU A 307 -3.22 -18.33 17.53
C GLU A 307 -2.31 -19.47 18.01
N ARG A 308 -1.75 -20.25 17.10
CA ARG A 308 -0.78 -21.31 17.43
C ARG A 308 0.44 -20.75 18.15
N GLN A 309 0.95 -19.58 17.71
CA GLN A 309 2.18 -19.00 18.24
C GLN A 309 1.96 -18.27 19.56
N PHE A 310 0.90 -17.50 19.68
CA PHE A 310 0.68 -16.58 20.80
C PHE A 310 -0.51 -16.98 21.70
N GLY A 311 -1.11 -18.15 21.44
CA GLY A 311 -2.30 -18.67 22.13
C GLY A 311 -3.61 -18.08 21.60
N PRO A 312 -4.76 -18.68 21.98
CA PRO A 312 -6.07 -18.29 21.49
C PRO A 312 -6.47 -16.91 22.03
N ARG A 313 -6.82 -16.00 21.12
CA ARG A 313 -7.35 -14.67 21.43
C ARG A 313 -7.96 -14.05 20.20
N GLU A 314 -9.20 -13.60 20.29
CA GLU A 314 -9.90 -12.95 19.20
C GLU A 314 -9.19 -11.67 18.76
N PRO A 315 -8.93 -11.45 17.47
CA PRO A 315 -8.45 -10.17 16.95
C PRO A 315 -9.46 -9.05 17.18
N ALA A 316 -8.99 -7.93 17.75
CA ALA A 316 -9.78 -6.72 17.92
C ALA A 316 -9.94 -5.96 16.60
N TYR A 317 -8.95 -6.05 15.72
CA TYR A 317 -8.94 -5.39 14.42
C TYR A 317 -8.39 -6.33 13.35
N ARG A 318 -8.95 -6.22 12.15
CA ARG A 318 -8.52 -6.92 10.93
C ARG A 318 -8.48 -5.93 9.79
N TRP A 319 -7.48 -6.03 8.93
CA TRP A 319 -7.41 -5.19 7.72
C TRP A 319 -6.60 -5.87 6.64
N SER A 320 -6.53 -5.25 5.48
CA SER A 320 -5.59 -5.63 4.45
C SER A 320 -4.95 -4.40 3.81
N ALA A 321 -3.82 -4.61 3.18
CA ALA A 321 -3.10 -3.60 2.44
C ALA A 321 -2.67 -4.14 1.09
N GLN A 322 -2.86 -3.33 0.04
CA GLN A 322 -2.38 -3.62 -1.29
C GLN A 322 -0.95 -3.14 -1.44
N ASN A 323 -0.14 -3.81 -2.25
CA ASN A 323 1.20 -3.37 -2.60
C ASN A 323 1.48 -3.59 -4.09
N TYR A 324 2.31 -2.72 -4.66
CA TYR A 324 2.75 -2.72 -6.04
C TYR A 324 4.25 -2.90 -6.08
N ARG A 325 4.75 -3.88 -6.83
CA ARG A 325 6.16 -4.25 -6.86
C ARG A 325 6.79 -3.84 -8.17
N ALA A 326 7.80 -2.96 -8.11
CA ALA A 326 8.61 -2.68 -9.28
C ALA A 326 9.45 -3.92 -9.67
N ALA A 327 9.47 -4.28 -10.95
CA ALA A 327 10.17 -5.47 -11.45
C ALA A 327 11.68 -5.45 -11.16
N ASP A 328 12.28 -4.28 -11.13
CA ASP A 328 13.71 -4.05 -10.84
C ASP A 328 14.00 -3.68 -9.37
N ARG A 329 12.99 -3.72 -8.50
CA ARG A 329 13.04 -3.48 -7.04
C ARG A 329 13.27 -2.04 -6.61
N LEU A 330 13.43 -1.09 -7.53
CA LEU A 330 13.43 0.34 -7.22
C LEU A 330 12.05 0.95 -7.49
N PRO A 331 11.59 1.90 -6.65
CA PRO A 331 10.33 2.58 -6.88
C PRO A 331 10.38 3.44 -8.17
N TYR A 332 9.22 3.74 -8.73
CA TYR A 332 9.06 4.71 -9.80
C TYR A 332 8.74 6.08 -9.21
N ILE A 333 9.68 7.04 -9.35
CA ILE A 333 9.59 8.37 -8.73
C ILE A 333 9.99 9.43 -9.76
N GLY A 334 9.15 10.43 -9.95
CA GLY A 334 9.42 11.58 -10.82
C GLY A 334 8.43 11.73 -11.95
N ARG A 335 8.78 12.53 -12.95
CA ARG A 335 7.93 12.85 -14.08
C ARG A 335 7.84 11.70 -15.08
N ASP A 336 6.62 11.31 -15.42
CA ASP A 336 6.35 10.27 -16.40
C ASP A 336 6.01 10.84 -17.81
N VAL A 337 5.67 9.94 -18.73
CA VAL A 337 5.31 10.33 -20.12
C VAL A 337 4.01 11.13 -20.21
N SER A 338 3.13 11.08 -19.23
CA SER A 338 1.92 11.90 -19.16
C SER A 338 2.20 13.33 -18.69
N ASN A 339 3.45 13.65 -18.44
CA ASN A 339 3.89 14.91 -17.86
C ASN A 339 3.33 15.18 -16.44
N CYS A 340 2.96 14.12 -15.69
CA CYS A 340 2.67 14.19 -14.26
C CYS A 340 3.83 13.59 -13.47
N PHE A 341 3.99 14.02 -12.21
CA PHE A 341 4.86 13.32 -11.29
C PHE A 341 4.13 12.12 -10.71
N VAL A 342 4.82 11.00 -10.60
CA VAL A 342 4.29 9.77 -10.01
C VAL A 342 5.22 9.28 -8.89
N ALA A 343 4.65 8.58 -7.93
CA ALA A 343 5.35 7.92 -6.83
C ALA A 343 4.68 6.59 -6.54
N THR A 344 5.29 5.48 -6.96
CA THR A 344 4.68 4.14 -6.92
C THR A 344 5.73 3.03 -6.94
N GLY A 345 5.29 1.77 -6.85
CA GLY A 345 6.18 0.61 -6.91
C GLY A 345 6.95 0.36 -5.61
N PHE A 346 6.37 0.72 -4.46
CA PHE A 346 7.03 0.69 -3.15
C PHE A 346 7.13 -0.69 -2.53
N SER A 347 6.56 -1.72 -3.14
CA SER A 347 6.38 -3.03 -2.53
C SER A 347 5.65 -2.90 -1.18
N THR A 348 6.10 -3.59 -0.14
CA THR A 348 5.56 -3.43 1.22
C THR A 348 6.31 -2.38 2.07
N ASP A 349 7.19 -1.59 1.44
CA ASP A 349 8.10 -0.63 2.08
C ASP A 349 7.62 0.83 1.99
N GLY A 350 6.32 1.03 1.78
CA GLY A 350 5.71 2.31 1.41
C GLY A 350 5.89 3.46 2.40
N LEU A 351 6.09 3.19 3.69
CA LEU A 351 6.29 4.26 4.68
C LEU A 351 7.63 4.99 4.45
N VAL A 352 8.70 4.22 4.22
CA VAL A 352 10.04 4.78 3.99
C VAL A 352 10.15 5.27 2.53
N TRP A 353 9.77 4.45 1.54
CA TRP A 353 9.80 4.85 0.14
C TRP A 353 8.89 6.04 -0.18
N GLY A 354 7.76 6.15 0.49
CA GLY A 354 6.86 7.30 0.34
C GLY A 354 7.51 8.60 0.78
N THR A 355 8.26 8.56 1.89
CA THR A 355 9.03 9.71 2.39
C THR A 355 10.21 10.04 1.46
N VAL A 356 10.97 9.04 1.01
CA VAL A 356 12.03 9.23 -0.01
C VAL A 356 11.46 9.87 -1.27
N SER A 357 10.32 9.36 -1.76
CA SER A 357 9.66 9.88 -2.96
C SER A 357 9.23 11.33 -2.82
N ALA A 358 8.63 11.68 -1.68
CA ALA A 358 8.22 13.05 -1.40
C ALA A 358 9.41 14.02 -1.43
N ARG A 359 10.54 13.63 -0.83
CA ARG A 359 11.77 14.44 -0.85
C ARG A 359 12.35 14.59 -2.25
N ILE A 360 12.43 13.50 -3.03
CA ILE A 360 12.93 13.55 -4.42
C ILE A 360 12.04 14.43 -5.29
N ILE A 361 10.71 14.28 -5.21
CA ILE A 361 9.78 15.09 -6.03
C ILE A 361 9.82 16.55 -5.59
N ALA A 362 9.91 16.85 -4.29
CA ALA A 362 10.07 18.20 -3.79
C ALA A 362 11.32 18.87 -4.40
N GLU A 363 12.48 18.21 -4.36
CA GLU A 363 13.72 18.69 -4.96
C GLU A 363 13.54 18.97 -6.48
N GLN A 364 12.91 18.04 -7.21
CA GLN A 364 12.66 18.21 -8.65
C GLN A 364 11.73 19.40 -8.95
N LEU A 365 10.67 19.59 -8.15
CA LEU A 365 9.74 20.72 -8.29
C LEU A 365 10.37 22.06 -7.90
N LEU A 366 11.44 22.04 -7.11
CA LEU A 366 12.27 23.20 -6.77
C LEU A 366 13.44 23.41 -7.75
N GLY A 367 13.47 22.67 -8.85
CA GLY A 367 14.49 22.83 -9.90
C GLY A 367 15.80 22.12 -9.63
N ARG A 368 15.88 21.24 -8.61
CA ARG A 368 17.07 20.44 -8.31
C ARG A 368 17.00 19.07 -8.99
N SER A 369 18.12 18.41 -9.15
CA SER A 369 18.18 17.09 -9.82
C SER A 369 18.89 16.07 -8.93
N PRO A 370 18.22 15.51 -7.94
CA PRO A 370 18.83 14.52 -7.04
C PRO A 370 19.30 13.29 -7.83
N GLU A 371 20.52 12.84 -7.57
CA GLU A 371 21.16 11.75 -8.31
C GLU A 371 20.35 10.46 -8.21
N PHE A 372 19.94 10.07 -7.01
CA PHE A 372 19.13 8.87 -6.80
C PHE A 372 17.78 8.94 -7.54
N GLY A 373 17.22 10.14 -7.72
CA GLY A 373 16.00 10.36 -8.50
C GLY A 373 16.13 9.94 -9.97
N ARG A 374 17.34 9.98 -10.54
CA ARG A 374 17.60 9.52 -11.91
C ARG A 374 17.46 7.99 -12.05
N LEU A 375 17.87 7.24 -11.01
CA LEU A 375 17.70 5.79 -10.96
C LEU A 375 16.22 5.39 -10.84
N CYS A 376 15.43 6.20 -10.14
CA CYS A 376 14.01 5.92 -9.87
C CYS A 376 13.04 6.46 -10.94
N ARG A 377 13.53 7.12 -12.01
CA ARG A 377 12.65 7.77 -13.01
C ARG A 377 11.63 6.78 -13.62
N PRO A 378 10.37 7.18 -13.79
CA PRO A 378 9.31 6.31 -14.34
C PRO A 378 9.53 5.89 -15.78
N THR A 379 10.37 6.62 -16.51
CA THR A 379 10.73 6.35 -17.92
C THR A 379 11.96 5.48 -18.07
N ARG A 380 12.53 4.94 -16.96
CA ARG A 380 13.66 4.01 -17.06
C ARG A 380 13.21 2.69 -17.68
N TRP A 381 14.08 2.12 -18.50
CA TRP A 381 13.87 0.78 -19.04
C TRP A 381 14.49 -0.26 -18.08
N PRO A 382 13.73 -1.25 -17.59
CA PRO A 382 14.28 -2.26 -16.69
C PRO A 382 15.13 -3.26 -17.47
N LEU A 383 16.43 -2.96 -17.61
CA LEU A 383 17.38 -3.77 -18.40
C LEU A 383 17.45 -5.25 -17.99
N LYS A 384 17.11 -5.58 -16.73
CA LYS A 384 17.12 -6.94 -16.19
C LYS A 384 15.75 -7.48 -15.76
N GLY A 385 14.69 -6.69 -15.89
CA GLY A 385 13.32 -7.03 -15.50
C GLY A 385 12.50 -7.75 -16.59
N GLY A 386 13.02 -7.89 -17.80
CA GLY A 386 12.27 -8.42 -18.95
C GLY A 386 11.68 -9.81 -18.75
N ARG A 387 12.35 -10.70 -18.00
CA ARG A 387 11.82 -12.04 -17.68
C ARG A 387 10.63 -11.97 -16.73
N THR A 388 10.72 -11.18 -15.68
CA THR A 388 9.63 -10.97 -14.72
C THR A 388 8.42 -10.31 -15.39
N MET A 389 8.66 -9.35 -16.29
CA MET A 389 7.63 -8.72 -17.11
C MET A 389 6.94 -9.73 -18.04
N MET A 390 7.70 -10.62 -18.70
CA MET A 390 7.12 -11.67 -19.56
C MET A 390 6.31 -12.70 -18.76
N GLU A 391 6.76 -13.08 -17.59
CA GLU A 391 6.04 -13.99 -16.67
C GLU A 391 4.72 -13.35 -16.19
N GLU A 392 4.73 -12.07 -15.87
CA GLU A 392 3.52 -11.33 -15.45
C GLU A 392 2.54 -11.13 -16.63
N VAL A 393 3.02 -10.72 -17.79
CA VAL A 393 2.19 -10.62 -19.01
C VAL A 393 1.58 -11.99 -19.35
N GLY A 394 2.37 -13.07 -19.23
CA GLY A 394 1.87 -14.44 -19.42
C GLY A 394 0.81 -14.84 -18.38
N THR A 395 0.95 -14.40 -17.14
CA THR A 395 -0.03 -14.65 -16.08
C THR A 395 -1.31 -13.85 -16.31
N LEU A 396 -1.19 -12.56 -16.67
CA LEU A 396 -2.34 -11.72 -17.02
C LEU A 396 -3.09 -12.27 -18.24
N ALA A 397 -2.39 -12.72 -19.28
CA ALA A 397 -3.00 -13.34 -20.44
C ALA A 397 -3.77 -14.63 -20.05
N LYS A 398 -3.20 -15.47 -19.18
CA LYS A 398 -3.89 -16.68 -18.67
C LYS A 398 -5.15 -16.32 -17.87
N VAL A 399 -5.09 -15.30 -17.01
CA VAL A 399 -6.25 -14.83 -16.24
C VAL A 399 -7.33 -14.30 -17.18
N LEU A 400 -6.97 -13.44 -18.13
CA LEU A 400 -7.90 -12.92 -19.13
C LEU A 400 -8.58 -14.05 -19.92
N VAL A 401 -7.79 -14.99 -20.48
CA VAL A 401 -8.34 -16.13 -21.24
C VAL A 401 -9.23 -16.99 -20.37
N LYS A 402 -8.81 -17.30 -19.13
CA LYS A 402 -9.63 -18.07 -18.20
C LYS A 402 -10.94 -17.34 -17.88
N ASP A 403 -10.90 -16.05 -17.55
CA ASP A 403 -12.07 -15.25 -17.19
C ASP A 403 -13.08 -15.14 -18.35
N TYR A 404 -12.58 -15.05 -19.58
CA TYR A 404 -13.48 -15.02 -20.75
C TYR A 404 -14.04 -16.40 -21.12
N LEU A 405 -13.34 -17.50 -20.78
CA LEU A 405 -13.78 -18.86 -21.15
C LEU A 405 -14.59 -19.57 -20.05
N THR A 406 -14.37 -19.27 -18.76
CA THR A 406 -14.92 -20.08 -17.66
C THR A 406 -16.08 -19.44 -16.91
N HIS A 407 -16.36 -18.13 -17.07
CA HIS A 407 -17.42 -17.45 -16.33
C HIS A 407 -18.77 -17.43 -17.10
N ARG A 408 -19.25 -18.61 -17.46
CA ARG A 408 -20.65 -18.84 -17.83
C ARG A 408 -21.31 -19.68 -16.74
N GLN A 409 -21.59 -19.11 -15.59
CA GLN A 409 -22.54 -19.72 -14.66
C GLN A 409 -23.92 -19.12 -14.92
N GLU A 410 -24.81 -19.92 -15.46
CA GLU A 410 -26.26 -19.64 -15.52
C GLU A 410 -26.85 -19.72 -14.08
N GLN A 411 -26.42 -18.81 -13.19
CA GLN A 411 -27.08 -18.65 -11.92
C GLN A 411 -28.15 -17.57 -12.07
N ASN A 412 -29.36 -17.92 -11.64
CA ASN A 412 -30.46 -16.96 -11.61
C ASN A 412 -30.24 -15.98 -10.44
N LEU A 413 -30.39 -14.68 -10.67
CA LEU A 413 -30.36 -13.62 -9.65
C LEU A 413 -31.22 -13.94 -8.43
N ALA A 414 -32.43 -14.58 -8.66
CA ALA A 414 -33.34 -14.96 -7.60
C ALA A 414 -32.75 -16.00 -6.64
N SER A 415 -31.76 -16.81 -7.07
CA SER A 415 -31.13 -17.85 -6.26
C SER A 415 -29.93 -17.35 -5.45
N LEU A 416 -29.51 -16.08 -5.61
CA LEU A 416 -28.41 -15.52 -4.85
C LEU A 416 -28.84 -15.26 -3.40
N ALA A 417 -28.25 -15.99 -2.45
CA ALA A 417 -28.60 -15.83 -1.03
C ALA A 417 -28.03 -14.52 -0.45
N PRO A 418 -28.62 -13.97 0.63
CA PRO A 418 -28.03 -12.84 1.35
C PRO A 418 -26.57 -13.09 1.76
N GLY A 419 -25.70 -12.16 1.42
CA GLY A 419 -24.25 -12.26 1.61
C GLY A 419 -23.48 -12.84 0.42
N ASP A 420 -24.16 -13.48 -0.54
CA ASP A 420 -23.52 -14.12 -1.69
C ASP A 420 -23.29 -13.15 -2.86
N SER A 421 -22.35 -13.52 -3.70
CA SER A 421 -21.98 -12.80 -4.91
C SER A 421 -21.73 -13.76 -6.07
N ALA A 422 -22.06 -13.32 -7.28
CA ALA A 422 -21.76 -14.09 -8.50
C ALA A 422 -21.57 -13.16 -9.70
N ILE A 423 -20.85 -13.66 -10.71
CA ILE A 423 -20.92 -13.09 -12.05
C ILE A 423 -21.94 -13.92 -12.83
N ILE A 424 -23.01 -13.29 -13.24
CA ILE A 424 -24.17 -13.93 -13.87
C ILE A 424 -24.47 -13.28 -15.21
N GLU A 425 -25.23 -13.96 -16.05
CA GLU A 425 -25.85 -13.36 -17.24
C GLU A 425 -27.30 -12.99 -16.91
N ALA A 426 -27.66 -11.72 -17.09
CA ALA A 426 -29.01 -11.23 -16.97
C ALA A 426 -29.33 -10.32 -18.15
N ASP A 427 -30.50 -10.50 -18.77
CA ASP A 427 -30.95 -9.76 -19.96
C ASP A 427 -29.91 -9.78 -21.13
N GLY A 428 -29.16 -10.89 -21.28
CA GLY A 428 -28.12 -11.04 -22.31
C GLY A 428 -26.82 -10.30 -22.03
N GLU A 429 -26.67 -9.71 -20.84
CA GLU A 429 -25.45 -9.03 -20.42
C GLU A 429 -24.84 -9.66 -19.16
N SER A 430 -23.51 -9.69 -19.11
CA SER A 430 -22.78 -10.16 -17.92
C SER A 430 -22.82 -9.11 -16.82
N CYS A 431 -23.18 -9.54 -15.60
CA CYS A 431 -23.31 -8.70 -14.41
C CYS A 431 -22.53 -9.27 -13.23
N ALA A 432 -21.84 -8.43 -12.51
CA ALA A 432 -21.27 -8.71 -11.19
C ALA A 432 -22.32 -8.33 -10.14
N ALA A 433 -22.94 -9.33 -9.54
CA ALA A 433 -24.06 -9.16 -8.61
C ALA A 433 -23.65 -9.56 -7.18
N TRP A 434 -24.11 -8.80 -6.20
CA TRP A 434 -23.98 -9.10 -4.77
C TRP A 434 -25.28 -8.78 -4.07
N ARG A 435 -25.76 -9.72 -3.24
CA ARG A 435 -26.92 -9.51 -2.37
C ARG A 435 -26.45 -9.19 -0.97
N ALA A 436 -26.77 -8.01 -0.49
CA ALA A 436 -26.45 -7.59 0.87
C ALA A 436 -27.16 -8.47 1.92
N PRO A 437 -26.67 -8.54 3.16
CA PRO A 437 -27.31 -9.31 4.23
C PRO A 437 -28.75 -8.91 4.55
N ASP A 438 -29.13 -7.65 4.28
CA ASP A 438 -30.49 -7.12 4.42
C ASP A 438 -31.40 -7.41 3.20
N GLY A 439 -30.85 -8.07 2.16
CA GLY A 439 -31.56 -8.47 0.94
C GLY A 439 -31.42 -7.48 -0.22
N GLU A 440 -30.84 -6.28 -0.04
CA GLU A 440 -30.61 -5.34 -1.14
C GLU A 440 -29.68 -5.97 -2.20
N LEU A 441 -30.02 -5.79 -3.48
CA LEU A 441 -29.26 -6.34 -4.60
C LEU A 441 -28.48 -5.24 -5.32
N PHE A 442 -27.19 -5.41 -5.42
CA PHE A 442 -26.29 -4.57 -6.21
C PHE A 442 -25.85 -5.33 -7.46
N ALA A 443 -25.93 -4.68 -8.61
CA ALA A 443 -25.48 -5.23 -9.87
C ALA A 443 -24.71 -4.18 -10.67
N VAL A 444 -23.52 -4.55 -11.10
CA VAL A 444 -22.62 -3.67 -11.85
C VAL A 444 -21.98 -4.42 -13.03
N SER A 445 -21.41 -3.69 -13.97
CA SER A 445 -20.59 -4.30 -15.01
C SER A 445 -19.42 -5.05 -14.39
N PRO A 446 -19.15 -6.31 -14.76
CA PRO A 446 -17.97 -7.04 -14.30
C PRO A 446 -16.66 -6.54 -14.93
N VAL A 447 -16.73 -5.56 -15.83
CA VAL A 447 -15.60 -5.07 -16.63
C VAL A 447 -14.99 -3.84 -15.96
N CYS A 448 -13.73 -3.96 -15.52
CA CYS A 448 -12.97 -2.89 -14.90
C CYS A 448 -12.82 -1.69 -15.84
N THR A 449 -13.11 -0.50 -15.35
CA THR A 449 -13.07 0.76 -16.11
C THR A 449 -11.65 1.25 -16.43
N HIS A 450 -10.61 0.58 -15.91
CA HIS A 450 -9.21 0.91 -16.24
C HIS A 450 -8.80 0.35 -17.62
N LEU A 451 -8.69 -0.98 -17.76
CA LEU A 451 -8.24 -1.65 -18.98
C LEU A 451 -9.10 -2.89 -19.35
N GLY A 452 -10.33 -2.96 -18.91
CA GLY A 452 -11.30 -3.95 -19.38
C GLY A 452 -11.17 -5.36 -18.78
N CYS A 453 -10.32 -5.60 -17.78
CA CYS A 453 -10.25 -6.90 -17.09
C CYS A 453 -11.53 -7.17 -16.29
N LYS A 454 -11.90 -8.45 -16.08
CA LYS A 454 -13.01 -8.79 -15.18
C LYS A 454 -12.62 -8.61 -13.72
N VAL A 455 -13.56 -8.12 -12.92
CA VAL A 455 -13.40 -7.97 -11.48
C VAL A 455 -13.85 -9.23 -10.75
N HIS A 456 -13.26 -9.50 -9.58
CA HIS A 456 -13.56 -10.66 -8.74
C HIS A 456 -14.01 -10.19 -7.36
N TRP A 457 -14.90 -10.98 -6.73
CA TRP A 457 -15.43 -10.63 -5.42
C TRP A 457 -14.46 -10.94 -4.29
N ASN A 458 -14.29 -9.97 -3.40
CA ASN A 458 -13.58 -10.11 -2.14
C ASN A 458 -14.58 -10.07 -0.97
N SER A 459 -14.92 -11.25 -0.44
CA SER A 459 -15.91 -11.41 0.62
C SER A 459 -15.49 -10.86 1.98
N VAL A 460 -14.19 -10.66 2.22
CA VAL A 460 -13.66 -10.08 3.47
C VAL A 460 -13.92 -8.58 3.51
N GLU A 461 -13.67 -7.90 2.39
CA GLU A 461 -13.73 -6.44 2.31
C GLU A 461 -14.98 -5.93 1.58
N THR A 462 -15.86 -6.84 1.14
CA THR A 462 -17.09 -6.52 0.43
C THR A 462 -16.80 -5.62 -0.76
N SER A 463 -15.93 -6.08 -1.67
CA SER A 463 -15.44 -5.31 -2.81
C SER A 463 -15.27 -6.15 -4.06
N TRP A 464 -15.36 -5.51 -5.23
CA TRP A 464 -14.96 -6.05 -6.52
C TRP A 464 -13.51 -5.66 -6.80
N ASP A 465 -12.60 -6.63 -6.85
CA ASP A 465 -11.16 -6.42 -7.01
C ASP A 465 -10.69 -6.85 -8.40
N CYS A 466 -9.97 -5.97 -9.09
CA CYS A 466 -9.42 -6.24 -10.42
C CYS A 466 -8.04 -6.91 -10.31
N PRO A 467 -7.83 -8.13 -10.86
CA PRO A 467 -6.57 -8.86 -10.75
C PRO A 467 -5.44 -8.28 -11.60
N CYS A 468 -5.77 -7.46 -12.60
CA CYS A 468 -4.78 -6.95 -13.53
C CYS A 468 -3.89 -5.86 -12.92
N HIS A 469 -4.50 -4.80 -12.39
CA HIS A 469 -3.77 -3.64 -11.87
C HIS A 469 -4.30 -3.16 -10.50
N GLY A 470 -5.14 -3.98 -9.83
CA GLY A 470 -5.55 -3.73 -8.47
C GLY A 470 -6.63 -2.66 -8.27
N SER A 471 -7.36 -2.24 -9.31
CA SER A 471 -8.54 -1.39 -9.09
C SER A 471 -9.56 -2.10 -8.22
N ARG A 472 -10.14 -1.38 -7.27
CA ARG A 472 -11.10 -1.91 -6.33
C ARG A 472 -12.36 -1.05 -6.30
N PHE A 473 -13.49 -1.70 -6.20
CA PHE A 473 -14.79 -1.04 -6.29
C PHE A 473 -15.70 -1.55 -5.17
N ARG A 474 -16.56 -0.66 -4.67
CA ARG A 474 -17.67 -1.06 -3.77
C ARG A 474 -18.72 -1.88 -4.51
N PRO A 475 -19.65 -2.52 -3.80
CA PRO A 475 -20.77 -3.26 -4.43
C PRO A 475 -21.57 -2.42 -5.43
N ASP A 476 -21.74 -1.13 -5.15
CA ASP A 476 -22.46 -0.17 -6.00
C ASP A 476 -21.65 0.31 -7.23
N GLY A 477 -20.42 -0.19 -7.40
CA GLY A 477 -19.50 0.14 -8.48
C GLY A 477 -18.61 1.35 -8.20
N SER A 478 -18.80 2.10 -7.13
CA SER A 478 -17.94 3.25 -6.80
C SER A 478 -16.51 2.82 -6.50
N VAL A 479 -15.52 3.63 -6.94
CA VAL A 479 -14.11 3.30 -6.79
C VAL A 479 -13.71 3.37 -5.31
N ILE A 480 -13.04 2.34 -4.80
CA ILE A 480 -12.34 2.35 -3.51
C ILE A 480 -10.89 2.79 -3.73
N GLU A 481 -10.18 2.06 -4.60
CA GLU A 481 -8.74 2.24 -4.87
C GLU A 481 -8.46 2.16 -6.37
N GLY A 482 -7.58 3.04 -6.89
CA GLY A 482 -7.18 3.06 -8.30
C GLY A 482 -6.45 1.79 -8.77
N PRO A 483 -6.01 1.82 -10.04
CA PRO A 483 -5.85 2.97 -10.94
C PRO A 483 -7.13 3.45 -11.64
N ALA A 484 -8.25 2.71 -11.59
CA ALA A 484 -9.51 3.19 -12.15
C ALA A 484 -9.93 4.53 -11.51
N ILE A 485 -10.38 5.47 -12.34
CA ILE A 485 -10.94 6.76 -11.91
C ILE A 485 -12.47 6.69 -11.94
N ALA A 486 -13.04 6.04 -12.97
CA ALA A 486 -14.48 5.92 -13.16
C ALA A 486 -15.05 4.70 -12.43
N ALA A 487 -16.28 4.84 -11.93
CA ALA A 487 -17.03 3.74 -11.32
C ALA A 487 -17.39 2.64 -12.35
N LEU A 488 -17.65 1.42 -11.87
CA LEU A 488 -18.28 0.39 -12.69
C LEU A 488 -19.69 0.82 -13.06
N LYS A 489 -20.11 0.54 -14.28
CA LYS A 489 -21.44 0.89 -14.76
C LYS A 489 -22.50 0.08 -13.99
N ARG A 490 -23.44 0.76 -13.36
CA ARG A 490 -24.60 0.10 -12.72
C ARG A 490 -25.45 -0.60 -13.77
N LYS A 491 -25.99 -1.76 -13.40
CA LYS A 491 -26.91 -2.54 -14.22
C LYS A 491 -28.29 -2.49 -13.57
N HIS A 492 -29.29 -2.09 -14.34
CA HIS A 492 -30.66 -2.19 -13.94
C HIS A 492 -31.17 -3.58 -14.32
N LEU A 493 -31.49 -4.38 -13.34
CA LEU A 493 -31.97 -5.75 -13.55
C LEU A 493 -33.48 -5.78 -13.32
N ASN A 494 -34.22 -6.28 -14.29
CA ASN A 494 -35.65 -6.60 -14.11
C ASN A 494 -35.70 -7.86 -13.24
N ILE A 495 -35.99 -7.68 -11.95
CA ILE A 495 -36.31 -8.79 -11.05
C ILE A 495 -37.78 -9.14 -11.31
N GLY A 496 -38.01 -10.04 -12.28
CA GLY A 496 -39.35 -10.57 -12.56
C GLY A 496 -39.87 -11.47 -11.44
#